data_ae3169be92dcba20f1cb407a145a2e1f
#
_entry.id   ae3169be92dcba20f1cb407a145a2e1f
#
_cell.length_a   1.000
_cell.length_b   1.000
_cell.length_c   1.000
_cell.angle_alpha   90.00
_cell.angle_beta   90.00
_cell.angle_gamma   90.00
#
_symmetry.space_group_name_H-M   'P 1'
#
loop_
_entity.id
_entity.type
_entity.pdbx_description
1 polymer ?
#
loop_
_entity_poly.entity_id
_entity_poly.type
_entity_poly.pdbx_seq_one_letter_code
_entity_poly.pdbx_strand_id
1 'polypeptide(L)'
;MEAGYGLTTFSPSGKLPQLTSAMTATNEGKTSLGIKAKNGVVLCTDKKLSSKLIESADVHKLEKITPSCGFVYSGVGPDYRVLVKKARKQAQAYYLTYRGLKPIRALVQD
;
A
#
# COMPACT_ATOMS: atom_id res chain seq x y z
N MET A 1 15.09 -16.76 -23.95
CA MET A 1 13.64 -16.65 -23.79
C MET A 1 13.33 -17.02 -22.33
N GLU A 2 13.10 -16.05 -21.48
CA GLU A 2 12.59 -16.33 -20.14
C GLU A 2 11.18 -16.87 -20.31
N ALA A 3 10.98 -18.13 -19.92
CA ALA A 3 9.67 -18.72 -19.88
C ALA A 3 8.82 -17.86 -18.92
N GLY A 4 7.78 -17.20 -19.46
CA GLY A 4 6.85 -16.42 -18.68
C GLY A 4 6.17 -17.33 -17.66
N TYR A 5 6.68 -17.29 -16.43
CA TYR A 5 6.08 -18.04 -15.33
C TYR A 5 4.69 -17.50 -15.04
N GLY A 6 3.69 -18.33 -15.16
CA GLY A 6 2.34 -18.01 -14.69
C GLY A 6 2.33 -17.70 -13.19
N LEU A 7 1.28 -17.01 -12.72
CA LEU A 7 1.14 -16.62 -11.30
C LEU A 7 1.24 -17.79 -10.31
N THR A 8 0.88 -19.00 -10.76
CA THR A 8 0.81 -20.20 -9.93
C THR A 8 1.81 -21.28 -10.33
N THR A 9 2.79 -20.95 -11.19
CA THR A 9 3.80 -21.90 -11.66
C THR A 9 4.96 -21.95 -10.70
N PHE A 10 5.28 -23.14 -10.19
CA PHE A 10 6.45 -23.38 -9.36
C PHE A 10 7.72 -23.46 -10.22
N SER A 11 8.80 -22.88 -9.72
CA SER A 11 10.13 -23.07 -10.29
C SER A 11 10.65 -24.49 -9.97
N PRO A 12 11.72 -24.96 -10.64
CA PRO A 12 12.36 -26.24 -10.29
C PRO A 12 12.83 -26.31 -8.83
N SER A 13 13.09 -25.16 -8.21
CA SER A 13 13.45 -25.06 -6.77
C SER A 13 12.24 -25.00 -5.83
N GLY A 14 11.01 -25.16 -6.31
CA GLY A 14 9.80 -25.16 -5.51
C GLY A 14 9.34 -23.77 -5.04
N LYS A 15 9.87 -22.69 -5.62
CA LYS A 15 9.46 -21.31 -5.32
C LYS A 15 8.47 -20.80 -6.37
N LEU A 16 7.66 -19.82 -5.99
CA LEU A 16 6.80 -19.07 -6.91
C LEU A 16 7.56 -17.80 -7.37
N PRO A 17 8.06 -17.74 -8.62
CA PRO A 17 8.89 -16.62 -9.11
C PRO A 17 8.17 -15.27 -9.03
N GLN A 18 6.88 -15.24 -9.36
CA GLN A 18 6.07 -14.00 -9.30
C GLN A 18 5.99 -13.43 -7.87
N LEU A 19 5.83 -14.29 -6.88
CA LEU A 19 5.81 -13.87 -5.48
C LEU A 19 7.17 -13.33 -5.04
N THR A 20 8.26 -14.01 -5.44
CA THR A 20 9.64 -13.56 -5.16
C THR A 20 9.92 -12.20 -5.79
N SER A 21 9.52 -11.99 -7.04
CA SER A 21 9.69 -10.72 -7.74
C SER A 21 8.89 -9.58 -7.08
N ALA A 22 7.66 -9.87 -6.65
CA ALA A 22 6.83 -8.89 -5.94
C ALA A 22 7.45 -8.49 -4.59
N MET A 23 8.00 -9.45 -3.84
CA MET A 23 8.70 -9.18 -2.58
C MET A 23 9.96 -8.35 -2.80
N THR A 24 10.74 -8.64 -3.84
CA THR A 24 11.93 -7.85 -4.21
C THR A 24 11.54 -6.41 -4.54
N ALA A 25 10.52 -6.20 -5.38
CA ALA A 25 10.03 -4.87 -5.73
C ALA A 25 9.56 -4.08 -4.49
N THR A 26 8.93 -4.75 -3.52
CA THR A 26 8.53 -4.12 -2.26
C THR A 26 9.73 -3.73 -1.41
N ASN A 27 10.77 -4.58 -1.35
CA ASN A 27 11.97 -4.32 -0.55
C ASN A 27 12.85 -3.20 -1.11
N GLU A 28 12.75 -2.90 -2.40
CA GLU A 28 13.43 -1.76 -3.04
C GLU A 28 12.76 -0.41 -2.73
N GLY A 29 11.61 -0.44 -2.09
CA GLY A 29 10.88 0.75 -1.67
C GLY A 29 11.61 1.56 -0.60
N LYS A 30 11.25 2.84 -0.51
CA LYS A 30 11.76 3.74 0.54
C LYS A 30 11.09 3.45 1.87
N THR A 31 11.78 3.79 2.94
CA THR A 31 11.31 3.54 4.30
C THR A 31 9.98 4.23 4.58
N SER A 32 9.05 3.47 5.10
CA SER A 32 7.80 3.96 5.69
C SER A 32 7.62 3.32 7.05
N LEU A 33 7.11 4.07 8.00
CA LEU A 33 6.91 3.58 9.37
C LEU A 33 5.61 4.09 9.96
N GLY A 34 5.05 3.30 10.87
CA GLY A 34 3.87 3.64 11.64
C GLY A 34 4.08 3.32 13.11
N ILE A 35 3.71 4.26 13.96
CA ILE A 35 3.86 4.14 15.42
C ILE A 35 2.50 4.34 16.07
N LYS A 36 2.06 3.35 16.85
CA LYS A 36 0.86 3.43 17.68
C LYS A 36 1.23 3.99 19.05
N ALA A 37 0.66 5.13 19.40
CA ALA A 37 0.74 5.73 20.72
C ALA A 37 -0.53 5.45 21.54
N LYS A 38 -0.56 5.92 22.79
CA LYS A 38 -1.72 5.74 23.69
C LYS A 38 -3.00 6.38 23.14
N ASN A 39 -2.88 7.54 22.50
CA ASN A 39 -3.99 8.37 22.06
C ASN A 39 -4.05 8.60 20.54
N GLY A 40 -3.24 7.89 19.76
CA GLY A 40 -3.23 8.07 18.31
C GLY A 40 -2.18 7.23 17.59
N VAL A 41 -2.10 7.45 16.29
CA VAL A 41 -1.13 6.80 15.40
C VAL A 41 -0.40 7.87 14.59
N VAL A 42 0.90 7.72 14.44
CA VAL A 42 1.74 8.55 13.57
C VAL A 42 2.23 7.70 12.42
N LEU A 43 2.05 8.17 11.19
CA LEU A 43 2.58 7.55 9.98
C LEU A 43 3.63 8.48 9.37
N CYS A 44 4.79 7.97 9.05
CA CYS A 44 5.88 8.71 8.43
C CYS A 44 6.43 7.97 7.23
N THR A 45 6.93 8.70 6.25
CA THR A 45 7.59 8.12 5.08
C THR A 45 8.66 9.04 4.54
N ASP A 46 9.70 8.45 3.96
CA ASP A 46 10.74 9.18 3.23
C ASP A 46 10.25 9.55 1.83
N LYS A 47 10.32 10.83 1.49
CA LYS A 47 10.04 11.38 0.15
C LYS A 47 11.35 11.72 -0.56
N LYS A 48 11.95 10.75 -1.22
CA LYS A 48 13.08 11.03 -2.10
C LYS A 48 12.57 11.36 -3.51
N LEU A 49 12.74 12.61 -3.91
CA LEU A 49 12.39 13.07 -5.25
C LEU A 49 13.45 12.63 -6.26
N SER A 50 13.03 12.10 -7.39
CA SER A 50 13.91 11.67 -8.49
C SER A 50 14.43 12.85 -9.31
N SER A 51 13.78 13.99 -9.27
CA SER A 51 14.15 15.21 -9.99
C SER A 51 13.85 16.45 -9.17
N LYS A 52 14.69 17.48 -9.32
CA LYS A 52 14.45 18.82 -8.74
C LYS A 52 13.26 19.56 -9.37
N LEU A 53 12.78 19.08 -10.52
CA LEU A 53 11.62 19.65 -11.23
C LEU A 53 10.29 19.13 -10.69
N ILE A 54 10.29 18.16 -9.78
CA ILE A 54 9.09 17.61 -9.18
C ILE A 54 8.77 18.42 -7.93
N GLU A 55 7.55 19.00 -7.88
CA GLU A 55 7.04 19.64 -6.68
C GLU A 55 6.76 18.59 -5.59
N SER A 56 7.40 18.76 -4.44
CA SER A 56 7.31 17.76 -3.36
C SER A 56 5.90 17.64 -2.78
N ALA A 57 5.09 18.69 -2.87
CA ALA A 57 3.70 18.70 -2.43
C ALA A 57 2.83 17.74 -3.23
N ASP A 58 3.12 17.56 -4.52
CA ASP A 58 2.34 16.71 -5.43
C ASP A 58 2.68 15.21 -5.31
N VAL A 59 3.73 14.88 -4.57
CA VAL A 59 4.10 13.46 -4.33
C VAL A 59 3.39 12.94 -3.09
N HIS A 60 2.28 12.27 -3.30
CA HIS A 60 1.47 11.70 -2.22
C HIS A 60 1.90 10.28 -1.89
N LYS A 61 2.68 10.11 -0.83
CA LYS A 61 3.06 8.80 -0.26
C LYS A 61 2.23 8.40 0.95
N LEU A 62 1.48 9.35 1.48
CA LEU A 62 0.59 9.17 2.62
C LEU A 62 -0.78 9.73 2.27
N GLU A 63 -1.80 8.91 2.38
CA GLU A 63 -3.17 9.24 1.98
C GLU A 63 -4.17 8.88 3.07
N LYS A 64 -5.17 9.72 3.25
CA LYS A 64 -6.31 9.40 4.11
C LYS A 64 -7.31 8.51 3.37
N ILE A 65 -7.69 7.41 4.01
CA ILE A 65 -8.78 6.53 3.56
C ILE A 65 -10.10 6.97 4.18
N THR A 66 -10.10 7.21 5.49
CA THR A 66 -11.20 7.79 6.26
C THR A 66 -10.64 8.90 7.16
N PRO A 67 -11.46 9.70 7.84
CA PRO A 67 -10.98 10.71 8.77
C PRO A 67 -10.05 10.15 9.86
N SER A 68 -10.22 8.89 10.25
CA SER A 68 -9.43 8.20 11.29
C SER A 68 -8.48 7.13 10.78
N CYS A 69 -8.36 6.94 9.45
CA CYS A 69 -7.51 5.92 8.86
C CYS A 69 -6.63 6.50 7.77
N GLY A 70 -5.33 6.34 7.92
CA GLY A 70 -4.33 6.70 6.93
C GLY A 70 -3.68 5.47 6.30
N PHE A 71 -3.22 5.62 5.06
CA PHE A 71 -2.36 4.70 4.34
C PHE A 71 -1.01 5.35 4.07
N VAL A 72 0.03 4.56 4.20
CA VAL A 72 1.39 4.89 3.76
C VAL A 72 1.94 3.69 3.00
N TYR A 73 2.79 3.90 2.01
CA TYR A 73 3.36 2.82 1.25
C TYR A 73 4.89 2.86 1.16
N SER A 74 5.43 1.69 0.88
CA SER A 74 6.78 1.48 0.39
C SER A 74 6.70 0.55 -0.82
N GLY A 75 7.40 0.84 -1.92
CA GLY A 75 7.40 0.06 -3.15
C GLY A 75 6.84 0.81 -4.36
N VAL A 76 5.90 0.22 -5.08
CA VAL A 76 5.41 0.68 -6.38
C VAL A 76 4.27 1.70 -6.22
N GLY A 77 4.52 2.96 -6.58
CA GLY A 77 3.57 4.07 -6.42
C GLY A 77 2.23 3.90 -7.16
N PRO A 78 2.22 3.52 -8.46
CA PRO A 78 0.99 3.27 -9.20
C PRO A 78 0.07 2.24 -8.53
N ASP A 79 0.61 1.13 -8.05
CA ASP A 79 -0.14 0.08 -7.36
C ASP A 79 -0.75 0.60 -6.06
N TYR A 80 0.00 1.41 -5.32
CA TYR A 80 -0.50 2.09 -4.13
C TYR A 80 -1.75 2.92 -4.41
N ARG A 81 -1.75 3.69 -5.49
CA ARG A 81 -2.92 4.53 -5.87
C ARG A 81 -4.18 3.69 -6.14
N VAL A 82 -4.01 2.53 -6.75
CA VAL A 82 -5.12 1.58 -6.96
C VAL A 82 -5.65 1.06 -5.64
N LEU A 83 -4.75 0.66 -4.72
CA LEU A 83 -5.11 0.18 -3.39
C LEU A 83 -5.82 1.26 -2.55
N VAL A 84 -5.38 2.51 -2.61
CA VAL A 84 -6.06 3.64 -1.94
C VAL A 84 -7.49 3.78 -2.43
N LYS A 85 -7.72 3.73 -3.75
CA LYS A 85 -9.07 3.80 -4.33
C LYS A 85 -9.94 2.63 -3.88
N LYS A 86 -9.40 1.41 -3.89
CA LYS A 86 -10.08 0.21 -3.43
C LYS A 86 -10.48 0.34 -1.96
N ALA A 87 -9.54 0.72 -1.10
CA ALA A 87 -9.78 0.89 0.33
C ALA A 87 -10.83 1.97 0.64
N ARG A 88 -10.78 3.12 -0.05
CA ARG A 88 -11.80 4.18 0.08
C ARG A 88 -13.18 3.67 -0.33
N LYS A 89 -13.27 2.93 -1.44
CA LYS A 89 -14.54 2.33 -1.89
C LYS A 89 -15.12 1.37 -0.87
N GLN A 90 -14.29 0.49 -0.31
CA GLN A 90 -14.71 -0.48 0.71
C GLN A 90 -15.14 0.20 2.01
N ALA A 91 -14.38 1.20 2.47
CA ALA A 91 -14.72 1.98 3.65
C ALA A 91 -16.06 2.73 3.48
N GLN A 92 -16.29 3.30 2.30
CA GLN A 92 -17.55 4.00 1.99
C GLN A 92 -18.73 3.03 1.89
N ALA A 93 -18.56 1.87 1.26
CA ALA A 93 -19.62 0.85 1.19
C ALA A 93 -20.04 0.40 2.59
N TYR A 94 -19.07 0.15 3.47
CA TYR A 94 -19.34 -0.19 4.87
C TYR A 94 -20.10 0.94 5.59
N TYR A 95 -19.67 2.19 5.41
CA TYR A 95 -20.33 3.35 6.03
C TYR A 95 -21.79 3.49 5.57
N LEU A 96 -22.08 3.26 4.29
CA LEU A 96 -23.44 3.34 3.76
C LEU A 96 -24.35 2.25 4.36
N THR A 97 -23.80 1.07 4.63
CA THR A 97 -24.56 -0.06 5.20
C THR A 97 -24.75 0.08 6.71
N TYR A 98 -23.69 0.39 7.44
CA TYR A 98 -23.68 0.32 8.90
C TYR A 98 -23.69 1.68 9.60
N ARG A 99 -23.58 2.77 8.83
CA ARG A 99 -23.51 4.17 9.35
C ARG A 99 -22.40 4.38 10.38
N GLY A 100 -21.31 3.59 10.28
CA GLY A 100 -20.14 3.66 11.14
C GLY A 100 -18.85 3.46 10.36
N LEU A 101 -17.72 3.82 10.96
CA LEU A 101 -16.41 3.63 10.35
C LEU A 101 -16.05 2.15 10.31
N LYS A 102 -15.54 1.69 9.15
CA LYS A 102 -15.07 0.31 9.01
C LYS A 102 -13.88 0.06 9.95
N PRO A 103 -13.90 -1.02 10.77
CA PRO A 103 -12.77 -1.38 11.58
C PRO A 103 -11.51 -1.62 10.72
N ILE A 104 -10.36 -1.09 11.17
CA ILE A 104 -9.09 -1.21 10.45
C ILE A 104 -8.77 -2.67 10.13
N ARG A 105 -8.99 -3.57 11.09
CA ARG A 105 -8.72 -5.01 10.92
C ARG A 105 -9.53 -5.59 9.75
N ALA A 106 -10.79 -5.23 9.61
CA ALA A 106 -11.63 -5.68 8.51
C ALA A 106 -11.22 -5.04 7.17
N LEU A 107 -10.80 -3.77 7.19
CA LEU A 107 -10.33 -3.08 5.98
C LEU A 107 -9.03 -3.70 5.42
N VAL A 108 -8.17 -4.21 6.27
CA VAL A 108 -6.89 -4.84 5.87
C VAL A 108 -7.08 -6.27 5.35
N GLN A 109 -8.16 -6.96 5.77
CA GLN A 109 -8.44 -8.33 5.36
C GLN A 109 -9.13 -8.45 3.99
N ASP A 110 -9.76 -7.37 3.50
CA ASP A 110 -10.44 -7.29 2.20
C ASP A 110 -9.48 -6.93 1.05
#